data_4501d2e9c3ec112bea1a6a6dd6de4f01
#
_entry.id   4501d2e9c3ec112bea1a6a6dd6de4f01
#
_cell.length_a   1.000
_cell.length_b   1.000
_cell.length_c   1.000
_cell.angle_alpha   90.00
_cell.angle_beta   90.00
_cell.angle_gamma   90.00
#
_symmetry.space_group_name_H-M   'P 1'
#
loop_
_entity.id
_entity.type
_entity.pdbx_description
1 polymer ?
#
loop_
_entity_poly.entity_id
_entity_poly.type
_entity_poly.pdbx_seq_one_letter_code
_entity_poly.pdbx_strand_id
1 'polypeptide(L)' 'MLNNRLKKCRERAGLSQTELAWRAKMAAQNISAIERGTLAPWPKARKSLSEALEVAEIELFPEETKYGKDNG' A
#
# COMPACT_ATOMS: atom_id res chain seq x y z
N MET A 1 13.62 7.78 -1.11
CA MET A 1 12.45 7.15 -0.48
C MET A 1 11.28 7.18 -1.44
N LEU A 2 10.45 6.18 -1.36
CA LEU A 2 9.27 6.08 -2.21
C LEU A 2 8.13 6.90 -1.64
N ASN A 3 7.42 7.60 -2.52
CA ASN A 3 6.24 8.36 -2.12
C ASN A 3 5.00 7.51 -2.35
N ASN A 4 4.18 7.42 -1.32
CA ASN A 4 2.90 6.73 -1.48
C ASN A 4 1.90 7.30 -0.48
N ARG A 5 0.65 6.91 -0.64
CA ARG A 5 -0.44 7.41 0.18
C ARG A 5 -1.03 6.34 1.07
N LEU A 6 -0.26 5.29 1.32
CA LEU A 6 -0.78 4.17 2.10
C LEU A 6 -1.21 4.62 3.50
N LYS A 7 -0.33 5.34 4.20
CA LYS A 7 -0.66 5.79 5.55
C LYS A 7 -1.91 6.67 5.57
N LYS A 8 -2.00 7.60 4.62
CA LYS A 8 -3.13 8.51 4.56
C LYS A 8 -4.43 7.74 4.32
N CYS A 9 -4.43 6.80 3.38
CA CYS A 9 -5.63 6.02 3.10
C CYS A 9 -5.98 5.11 4.27
N ARG A 10 -4.97 4.56 4.93
CA ARG A 10 -5.20 3.73 6.10
C ARG A 10 -5.87 4.54 7.22
N GLU A 11 -5.33 5.72 7.49
CA GLU A 11 -5.88 6.57 8.54
C GLU A 11 -7.28 7.04 8.21
N ARG A 12 -7.52 7.34 6.93
CA ARG A 12 -8.85 7.73 6.49
C ARG A 12 -9.86 6.61 6.70
N ALA A 13 -9.41 5.36 6.56
CA ALA A 13 -10.26 4.20 6.79
C ALA A 13 -10.41 3.88 8.28
N GLY A 14 -9.69 4.59 9.15
CA GLY A 14 -9.78 4.37 10.58
C GLY A 14 -9.05 3.13 11.09
N LEU A 15 -8.04 2.69 10.36
CA LEU A 15 -7.33 1.45 10.69
C LEU A 15 -5.95 1.73 11.25
N SER A 16 -5.53 0.91 12.24
CA SER A 16 -4.15 0.88 12.68
C SER A 16 -3.32 0.08 11.68
N GLN A 17 -1.99 0.15 11.81
CA GLN A 17 -1.13 -0.66 10.96
C GLN A 17 -1.40 -2.16 11.16
N THR A 18 -1.62 -2.55 12.40
CA THR A 18 -1.91 -3.95 12.71
C THR A 18 -3.22 -4.40 12.09
N GLU A 19 -4.24 -3.54 12.16
CA GLU A 19 -5.53 -3.87 11.58
C GLU A 19 -5.45 -4.00 10.06
N LEU A 20 -4.74 -3.08 9.43
CA LEU A 20 -4.56 -3.17 7.98
C LEU A 20 -3.78 -4.42 7.60
N ALA A 21 -2.73 -4.72 8.35
CA ALA A 21 -1.92 -5.90 8.09
C ALA A 21 -2.79 -7.16 8.15
N TRP A 22 -3.65 -7.21 9.14
CA TRP A 22 -4.55 -8.36 9.30
C TRP A 22 -5.49 -8.49 8.10
N ARG A 23 -6.07 -7.38 7.68
CA ARG A 23 -7.00 -7.40 6.54
C ARG A 23 -6.30 -7.74 5.23
N ALA A 24 -5.10 -7.23 5.06
CA ALA A 24 -4.33 -7.46 3.83
C ALA A 24 -3.54 -8.76 3.88
N LYS A 25 -3.56 -9.45 5.02
CA LYS A 25 -2.82 -10.71 5.23
C LYS A 25 -1.33 -10.50 5.01
N MET A 26 -0.82 -9.43 5.62
CA MET A 26 0.58 -9.05 5.54
C MET A 26 1.13 -8.84 6.94
N ALA A 27 2.47 -8.85 7.06
CA ALA A 27 3.11 -8.51 8.33
C ALA A 27 3.00 -7.02 8.59
N ALA A 28 2.68 -6.63 9.83
CA ALA A 28 2.57 -5.22 10.17
C ALA A 28 3.86 -4.45 9.94
N GLN A 29 5.00 -5.09 10.14
CA GLN A 29 6.29 -4.44 9.90
C GLN A 29 6.49 -4.12 8.43
N ASN A 30 5.91 -4.92 7.52
CA ASN A 30 5.96 -4.61 6.10
C ASN A 30 5.09 -3.41 5.78
N ILE A 31 3.91 -3.32 6.41
CA ILE A 31 3.05 -2.14 6.26
C ILE A 31 3.82 -0.90 6.67
N SER A 32 4.46 -0.94 7.85
CA SER A 32 5.22 0.18 8.36
C SER A 32 6.35 0.59 7.41
N ALA A 33 7.09 -0.39 6.90
CA ALA A 33 8.20 -0.11 6.00
C ALA A 33 7.73 0.50 4.69
N ILE A 34 6.60 0.01 4.18
CA ILE A 34 6.03 0.56 2.94
C ILE A 34 5.58 2.00 3.18
N GLU A 35 4.94 2.28 4.32
CA GLU A 35 4.50 3.63 4.63
C GLU A 35 5.66 4.61 4.73
N ARG A 36 6.79 4.14 5.27
CA ARG A 36 7.98 4.99 5.40
C ARG A 36 8.74 5.16 4.08
N GLY A 37 8.38 4.38 3.07
CA GLY A 37 9.07 4.44 1.79
C GLY A 37 10.39 3.69 1.76
N THR A 38 10.63 2.82 2.74
CA THR A 38 11.86 2.03 2.81
C THR A 38 11.70 0.65 2.20
N LEU A 39 10.48 0.27 1.85
CA LEU A 39 10.21 -1.01 1.20
C LEU A 39 9.21 -0.76 0.07
N ALA A 40 9.58 -1.15 -1.15
CA ALA A 40 8.67 -1.01 -2.27
C ALA A 40 7.60 -2.10 -2.21
N PRO A 41 6.33 -1.75 -2.43
CA PRO A 41 5.28 -2.76 -2.44
C PRO A 41 5.39 -3.60 -3.71
N TRP A 42 5.40 -4.93 -3.52
CA TRP A 42 5.41 -5.85 -4.67
C TRP A 42 3.99 -5.99 -5.21
N PRO A 43 3.82 -6.53 -6.44
CA PRO A 43 2.49 -6.54 -7.08
C PRO A 43 1.38 -7.15 -6.23
N LYS A 44 1.64 -8.27 -5.58
CA LYS A 44 0.64 -8.90 -4.74
C LYS A 44 0.28 -8.02 -3.55
N ALA A 45 1.29 -7.36 -2.96
CA ALA A 45 1.04 -6.45 -1.84
C ALA A 45 0.18 -5.27 -2.27
N ARG A 46 0.47 -4.69 -3.42
CA ARG A 46 -0.34 -3.57 -3.93
C ARG A 46 -1.79 -3.98 -4.08
N LYS A 47 -2.02 -5.18 -4.62
CA LYS A 47 -3.37 -5.68 -4.81
C LYS A 47 -4.06 -5.93 -3.48
N SER A 48 -3.37 -6.58 -2.55
CA SER A 48 -3.94 -6.89 -1.25
C SER A 48 -4.31 -5.63 -0.48
N LEU A 49 -3.44 -4.62 -0.51
CA LEU A 49 -3.70 -3.36 0.19
C LEU A 49 -4.83 -2.59 -0.47
N SER A 50 -4.87 -2.60 -1.79
CA SER A 50 -5.95 -1.97 -2.54
C SER A 50 -7.30 -2.59 -2.16
N GLU A 51 -7.38 -3.90 -2.09
CA GLU A 51 -8.60 -4.58 -1.73
C GLU A 51 -8.98 -4.34 -0.27
N ALA A 52 -7.98 -4.37 0.62
CA ALA A 52 -8.24 -4.17 2.05
C ALA A 52 -8.76 -2.78 2.34
N LEU A 53 -8.30 -1.77 1.62
CA LEU A 53 -8.71 -0.39 1.82
C LEU A 53 -9.81 0.05 0.87
N GLU A 54 -10.15 -0.79 -0.10
CA GLU A 54 -11.19 -0.50 -1.10
C GLU A 54 -10.88 0.78 -1.87
N VAL A 55 -9.61 0.93 -2.25
CA VAL A 55 -9.18 2.04 -3.10
C VAL A 55 -8.33 1.47 -4.22
N ALA A 56 -8.25 2.19 -5.33
CA ALA A 56 -7.45 1.74 -6.47
C ALA A 56 -5.97 1.76 -6.14
N GLU A 57 -5.21 0.84 -6.73
CA GLU A 57 -3.77 0.78 -6.52
C GLU A 57 -3.09 2.11 -6.86
N ILE A 58 -3.56 2.78 -7.91
CA ILE A 58 -2.96 4.04 -8.31
C ILE A 58 -3.14 5.13 -7.27
N GLU A 59 -4.18 5.03 -6.44
CA GLU A 59 -4.37 5.99 -5.36
C GLU A 59 -3.41 5.74 -4.22
N LEU A 60 -3.05 4.48 -3.99
CA LEU A 60 -2.11 4.13 -2.93
C LEU A 60 -0.66 4.34 -3.38
N PHE A 61 -0.35 3.91 -4.59
CA PHE A 61 1.02 3.88 -5.10
C PHE A 61 1.08 4.46 -6.51
N PRO A 62 0.89 5.79 -6.64
CA PRO A 62 0.84 6.37 -7.98
C PRO A 62 2.09 6.13 -8.82
N GLU A 63 3.25 6.20 -8.19
CA GLU A 63 4.51 6.04 -8.90
C GLU A 63 4.73 4.60 -9.34
N GLU A 64 4.42 3.66 -8.45
CA GLU A 64 4.58 2.24 -8.76
C GLU A 64 3.66 1.80 -9.89
N THR A 65 2.41 2.23 -9.81
CA THR A 65 1.43 1.88 -10.82
C THR A 65 1.77 2.51 -12.16
N LYS A 66 2.28 3.73 -12.14
CA LYS A 66 2.67 4.43 -13.35
C LYS A 66 3.78 3.69 -14.09
N TYR A 67 4.79 3.24 -13.36
CA TYR A 67 5.89 2.50 -13.98
C TYR A 67 5.42 1.17 -14.54
N GLY A 68 4.55 0.51 -13.84
CA GLY A 68 4.00 -0.74 -14.32
C GLY A 68 3.26 -0.58 -15.63
N LYS A 69 2.58 0.54 -15.81
CA LYS A 69 1.85 0.83 -17.02
C LYS A 69 2.77 1.04 -18.21
N ASP A 70 3.86 1.75 -17.98
CA ASP A 70 4.77 2.11 -19.06
C ASP A 70 5.46 0.91 -19.66
N ASN A 71 5.52 -0.17 -18.96
CA ASN A 71 6.16 -1.38 -19.44
C ASN A 71 5.23 -2.27 -20.25
N GLY A 72 3.98 -1.90 -20.27
CA GLY A 72 2.99 -2.69 -20.96
C GLY A 72 3.00 -2.52 -22.45
#